data_f973a8b09da91da3d3091f0772d78740
#
_entry.id   f973a8b09da91da3d3091f0772d78740
#
_cell.length_a   1.000
_cell.length_b   1.000
_cell.length_c   1.000
_cell.angle_alpha   90.00
_cell.angle_beta   90.00
_cell.angle_gamma   90.00
#
_symmetry.space_group_name_H-M   'P 1'
#
loop_
_entity.id
_entity.type
_entity.pdbx_description
1 polymer ?
#
loop_
_entity_poly.entity_id
_entity_poly.type
_entity_poly.pdbx_seq_one_letter_code
_entity_poly.pdbx_strand_id
1 'polypeptide(L)'
;NADIDADALYDEDLDYREFMVKVIKKRKRLAPVRLELSRELDGDIVDVLCEYLEVSKKYVFRGESPLDLSFVFQIQDMLRHVPELFYEKRVPQKSPQFRSGVPILQKIEEGDKLLSYPFESIRPFLDMLREAANDDSVVSIKMTLYRVARQSKVVEALIEAAENGKEVLVLVELKARFDEENNIEWSRRLEDAGCHVIYGLDGYKVHSKLCLITRKKEGQIEYITQIGTGNYNEKTARLYTDLSVMTCDSKIGQEAAAVFQALAMGEVLEESHTVLVAPKCLQNKVLDMIDEEIEHARNGEPAYVGVKINSLTDKRIIDRLIDASQAGVKVELVVRGICCLIPGVEGMTENIRVISIVGRFLEHSRIYIFGIGEREKIYIASADFMTRNT
;
A
#
# COMPACT_ATOMS: atom_id res chain seq x y z
N ASN A 1 0.82 26.50 0.70
CA ASN A 1 0.44 25.37 -0.15
C ASN A 1 0.36 25.85 -1.58
N ALA A 2 0.83 25.04 -2.50
CA ALA A 2 0.75 25.28 -3.92
C ALA A 2 0.26 24.01 -4.61
N ASP A 3 -0.55 24.15 -5.63
CA ASP A 3 -1.00 23.05 -6.45
C ASP A 3 -0.35 23.10 -7.83
N ILE A 4 -0.16 21.97 -8.47
CA ILE A 4 0.38 21.84 -9.80
C ILE A 4 -0.56 20.97 -10.61
N ASP A 5 -1.04 21.50 -11.71
CA ASP A 5 -1.69 20.72 -12.73
C ASP A 5 -0.59 19.98 -13.48
N ALA A 6 -0.42 18.70 -13.16
CA ALA A 6 0.58 17.86 -13.78
C ALA A 6 0.25 17.58 -15.26
N ASP A 7 -1.03 17.53 -15.59
CA ASP A 7 -1.51 17.25 -16.95
C ASP A 7 -1.22 18.44 -17.88
N ALA A 8 -1.31 19.68 -17.36
CA ALA A 8 -0.92 20.89 -18.10
C ALA A 8 0.58 20.99 -18.41
N LEU A 9 1.41 20.12 -17.82
CA LEU A 9 2.85 20.08 -18.04
C LEU A 9 3.29 18.86 -18.84
N TYR A 10 2.34 18.01 -19.22
CA TYR A 10 2.63 16.82 -20.01
C TYR A 10 3.16 17.22 -21.40
N ASP A 11 4.27 16.63 -21.78
CA ASP A 11 4.97 16.84 -23.03
C ASP A 11 5.17 15.45 -23.64
N GLU A 12 4.49 15.18 -24.75
CA GLU A 12 4.48 13.85 -25.41
C GLU A 12 5.88 13.40 -25.86
N ASP A 13 6.80 14.34 -26.04
CA ASP A 13 8.18 14.07 -26.47
C ASP A 13 9.10 13.66 -25.32
N LEU A 14 8.61 13.69 -24.04
CA LEU A 14 9.42 13.37 -22.88
C LEU A 14 9.11 11.99 -22.31
N ASP A 15 10.18 11.26 -22.02
CA ASP A 15 10.08 10.11 -21.13
C ASP A 15 9.41 10.51 -19.79
N TYR A 16 8.48 9.69 -19.31
CA TYR A 16 7.68 9.95 -18.10
C TYR A 16 8.56 10.27 -16.86
N ARG A 17 9.73 9.66 -16.77
CA ARG A 17 10.70 9.96 -15.71
C ARG A 17 11.25 11.38 -15.83
N GLU A 18 11.64 11.83 -17.03
CA GLU A 18 12.13 13.19 -17.28
C GLU A 18 11.02 14.22 -17.03
N PHE A 19 9.80 13.91 -17.43
CA PHE A 19 8.62 14.69 -17.08
C PHE A 19 8.48 14.84 -15.56
N MET A 20 8.56 13.77 -14.78
CA MET A 20 8.47 13.83 -13.31
C MET A 20 9.61 14.65 -12.69
N VAL A 21 10.82 14.58 -13.20
CA VAL A 21 11.94 15.46 -12.79
C VAL A 21 11.59 16.93 -13.02
N LYS A 22 11.01 17.28 -14.18
CA LYS A 22 10.56 18.65 -14.48
C LYS A 22 9.45 19.10 -13.52
N VAL A 23 8.45 18.25 -13.24
CA VAL A 23 7.36 18.50 -12.28
C VAL A 23 7.92 18.81 -10.89
N ILE A 24 8.83 17.97 -10.37
CA ILE A 24 9.46 18.17 -9.06
C ILE A 24 10.23 19.49 -9.00
N LYS A 25 11.01 19.83 -10.03
CA LYS A 25 11.73 21.10 -10.13
C LYS A 25 10.77 22.30 -10.14
N LYS A 26 9.66 22.24 -10.89
CA LYS A 26 8.65 23.29 -10.95
C LYS A 26 7.91 23.44 -9.62
N ARG A 27 7.66 22.34 -8.88
CA ARG A 27 6.98 22.37 -7.57
C ARG A 27 7.67 23.33 -6.59
N LYS A 28 9.00 23.48 -6.65
CA LYS A 28 9.77 24.41 -5.81
C LYS A 28 9.53 25.91 -6.15
N ARG A 29 8.90 26.20 -7.28
CA ARG A 29 8.67 27.57 -7.81
C ARG A 29 7.18 27.89 -8.03
N LEU A 30 6.28 27.11 -7.44
CA LEU A 30 4.84 27.33 -7.57
C LEU A 30 4.41 28.54 -6.75
N ALA A 31 3.44 29.28 -7.28
CA ALA A 31 2.84 30.39 -6.58
C ALA A 31 2.14 29.91 -5.29
N PRO A 32 2.34 30.58 -4.16
CA PRO A 32 1.61 30.30 -2.93
C PRO A 32 0.11 30.54 -3.12
N VAL A 33 -0.72 29.62 -2.65
CA VAL A 33 -2.19 29.73 -2.70
C VAL A 33 -2.81 29.97 -1.33
N ARG A 34 -2.02 29.89 -0.26
CA ARG A 34 -2.47 30.06 1.12
C ARG A 34 -1.31 30.48 2.00
N LEU A 35 -1.55 31.46 2.88
CA LEU A 35 -0.66 31.90 3.94
C LEU A 35 -1.24 31.49 5.29
N GLU A 36 -0.47 30.81 6.11
CA GLU A 36 -0.84 30.45 7.48
C GLU A 36 0.11 31.13 8.46
N LEU A 37 -0.46 31.73 9.51
CA LEU A 37 0.25 32.42 10.56
C LEU A 37 0.02 31.71 11.90
N SER A 38 1.07 31.46 12.68
CA SER A 38 0.97 30.82 14.01
C SER A 38 0.65 31.80 15.13
N ARG A 39 0.65 33.10 14.83
CA ARG A 39 0.34 34.18 15.78
C ARG A 39 -0.20 35.39 15.02
N GLU A 40 -0.72 36.37 15.76
CA GLU A 40 -1.11 37.65 15.22
C GLU A 40 0.15 38.44 14.80
N LEU A 41 0.08 39.06 13.64
CA LEU A 41 1.07 39.98 13.13
C LEU A 41 0.38 41.33 12.87
N ASP A 42 1.15 42.40 12.93
CA ASP A 42 0.67 43.71 12.54
C ASP A 42 0.16 43.70 11.10
N GLY A 43 -0.92 44.46 10.85
CA GLY A 43 -1.56 44.50 9.54
C GLY A 43 -0.61 44.82 8.39
N ASP A 44 0.29 45.77 8.61
CA ASP A 44 1.29 46.18 7.63
C ASP A 44 2.25 45.04 7.25
N ILE A 45 2.62 44.18 8.23
CA ILE A 45 3.46 43.02 7.97
C ILE A 45 2.67 41.96 7.12
N VAL A 46 1.41 41.77 7.44
CA VAL A 46 0.55 40.86 6.67
C VAL A 46 0.39 41.36 5.24
N ASP A 47 0.27 42.68 5.05
CA ASP A 47 0.15 43.31 3.75
C ASP A 47 1.40 43.09 2.89
N VAL A 48 2.58 43.35 3.47
CA VAL A 48 3.87 43.10 2.81
C VAL A 48 4.03 41.60 2.45
N LEU A 49 3.64 40.70 3.35
CA LEU A 49 3.70 39.24 3.05
C LEU A 49 2.74 38.85 1.93
N CYS A 50 1.52 39.40 1.92
CA CYS A 50 0.54 39.13 0.88
C CYS A 50 1.00 39.67 -0.48
N GLU A 51 1.58 40.87 -0.52
CA GLU A 51 2.13 41.45 -1.74
C GLU A 51 3.32 40.63 -2.25
N TYR A 52 4.29 40.33 -1.40
CA TYR A 52 5.49 39.54 -1.76
C TYR A 52 5.16 38.15 -2.26
N LEU A 53 4.16 37.48 -1.64
CA LEU A 53 3.74 36.11 -1.98
C LEU A 53 2.64 36.10 -3.05
N GLU A 54 2.15 37.26 -3.51
CA GLU A 54 1.01 37.36 -4.44
C GLU A 54 -0.24 36.62 -3.96
N VAL A 55 -0.48 36.58 -2.64
CA VAL A 55 -1.61 35.89 -2.00
C VAL A 55 -2.65 36.91 -1.54
N SER A 56 -3.90 36.74 -1.95
CA SER A 56 -5.00 37.57 -1.48
C SER A 56 -5.23 37.42 0.04
N LYS A 57 -5.55 38.49 0.75
CA LYS A 57 -5.86 38.48 2.20
C LYS A 57 -6.92 37.45 2.61
N LYS A 58 -7.87 37.14 1.73
CA LYS A 58 -8.90 36.13 1.97
C LYS A 58 -8.33 34.68 2.14
N TYR A 59 -7.08 34.47 1.73
CA TYR A 59 -6.38 33.19 1.89
C TYR A 59 -5.31 33.24 3.00
N VAL A 60 -5.38 34.24 3.86
CA VAL A 60 -4.57 34.29 5.08
C VAL A 60 -5.36 33.68 6.22
N PHE A 61 -4.79 32.66 6.85
CA PHE A 61 -5.40 31.95 7.96
C PHE A 61 -4.50 32.05 9.18
N ARG A 62 -5.13 32.13 10.34
CA ARG A 62 -4.45 32.15 11.62
C ARG A 62 -4.76 30.88 12.39
N GLY A 63 -3.73 30.20 12.87
CA GLY A 63 -3.80 29.08 13.78
C GLY A 63 -3.24 29.42 15.14
N GLU A 64 -3.71 28.73 16.18
CA GLU A 64 -3.19 28.86 17.55
C GLU A 64 -2.08 27.84 17.86
N SER A 65 -1.83 26.92 16.93
CA SER A 65 -0.81 25.87 17.06
C SER A 65 0.44 26.20 16.23
N PRO A 66 1.61 25.65 16.59
CA PRO A 66 2.79 25.71 15.74
C PRO A 66 2.52 25.19 14.33
N LEU A 67 3.02 25.89 13.31
CA LEU A 67 2.83 25.52 11.90
C LEU A 67 3.66 24.30 11.48
N ASP A 68 4.80 24.11 12.12
CA ASP A 68 5.67 22.96 11.92
C ASP A 68 5.83 22.24 13.27
N LEU A 69 5.40 20.98 13.30
CA LEU A 69 5.51 20.14 14.49
C LEU A 69 6.79 19.28 14.50
N SER A 70 7.69 19.44 13.55
CA SER A 70 8.93 18.67 13.48
C SER A 70 9.86 18.88 14.69
N PHE A 71 9.73 20.02 15.39
CA PHE A 71 10.46 20.26 16.63
C PHE A 71 10.20 19.20 17.71
N VAL A 72 9.06 18.50 17.66
CA VAL A 72 8.74 17.40 18.59
C VAL A 72 9.79 16.30 18.52
N PHE A 73 10.39 16.05 17.34
CA PHE A 73 11.48 15.06 17.23
C PHE A 73 12.73 15.53 17.97
N GLN A 74 13.01 16.85 18.03
CA GLN A 74 14.12 17.38 18.82
C GLN A 74 13.85 17.19 20.32
N ILE A 75 12.61 17.45 20.79
CA ILE A 75 12.20 17.17 22.17
C ILE A 75 12.36 15.66 22.47
N GLN A 76 11.92 14.80 21.57
CA GLN A 76 12.11 13.37 21.71
C GLN A 76 13.60 12.99 21.86
N ASP A 77 14.47 13.59 21.05
CA ASP A 77 15.91 13.32 21.11
C ASP A 77 16.53 13.81 22.44
N MET A 78 16.10 14.97 22.92
CA MET A 78 16.55 15.51 24.23
C MET A 78 16.11 14.62 25.40
N LEU A 79 14.96 13.97 25.29
CA LEU A 79 14.39 13.13 26.35
C LEU A 79 14.81 11.66 26.27
N ARG A 80 15.69 11.28 25.36
CA ARG A 80 16.16 9.86 25.21
C ARG A 80 16.78 9.28 26.48
N HIS A 81 17.21 10.10 27.42
CA HIS A 81 17.77 9.70 28.71
C HIS A 81 16.69 9.32 29.74
N VAL A 82 15.40 9.47 29.40
CA VAL A 82 14.23 9.15 30.25
C VAL A 82 13.52 7.94 29.64
N PRO A 83 13.93 6.70 29.93
CA PRO A 83 13.42 5.47 29.28
C PRO A 83 11.90 5.29 29.43
N GLU A 84 11.32 5.79 30.51
CA GLU A 84 9.90 5.66 30.85
C GLU A 84 8.98 6.37 29.84
N LEU A 85 9.51 7.33 29.08
CA LEU A 85 8.78 8.04 28.01
C LEU A 85 8.79 7.29 26.68
N PHE A 86 9.50 6.18 26.58
CA PHE A 86 9.69 5.44 25.35
C PHE A 86 9.22 3.99 25.49
N TYR A 87 8.65 3.47 24.42
CA TYR A 87 8.43 2.04 24.34
C TYR A 87 9.77 1.29 24.31
N GLU A 88 9.83 0.16 24.99
CA GLU A 88 10.99 -0.74 24.91
C GLU A 88 11.26 -1.12 23.43
N LYS A 89 12.55 -1.16 23.07
CA LYS A 89 12.93 -1.54 21.71
C LYS A 89 12.51 -2.98 21.41
N ARG A 90 11.57 -3.15 20.48
CA ARG A 90 11.18 -4.47 20.00
C ARG A 90 12.03 -4.90 18.81
N VAL A 91 12.58 -6.12 18.89
CA VAL A 91 13.28 -6.75 17.78
C VAL A 91 12.33 -7.75 17.14
N PRO A 92 12.10 -7.66 15.81
CA PRO A 92 11.29 -8.64 15.11
C PRO A 92 11.86 -10.06 15.28
N GLN A 93 11.01 -11.02 15.59
CA GLN A 93 11.41 -12.39 15.82
C GLN A 93 11.63 -13.15 14.51
N LYS A 94 12.42 -14.22 14.56
CA LYS A 94 12.50 -15.16 13.44
C LYS A 94 11.18 -15.92 13.33
N SER A 95 10.63 -16.00 12.12
CA SER A 95 9.44 -16.80 11.91
C SER A 95 9.72 -18.30 12.13
N PRO A 96 8.90 -19.00 12.91
CA PRO A 96 9.04 -20.44 13.13
C PRO A 96 8.77 -21.27 11.84
N GLN A 97 8.14 -20.67 10.85
CA GLN A 97 7.83 -21.31 9.55
C GLN A 97 9.07 -21.51 8.68
N PHE A 98 10.16 -20.74 8.95
CA PHE A 98 11.41 -20.79 8.20
C PHE A 98 12.54 -21.36 9.08
N ARG A 99 12.77 -22.66 8.97
CA ARG A 99 13.83 -23.35 9.70
C ARG A 99 15.20 -23.02 9.10
N SER A 100 16.20 -22.90 9.96
CA SER A 100 17.59 -22.68 9.55
C SER A 100 18.11 -23.83 8.67
N GLY A 101 18.85 -23.48 7.61
CA GLY A 101 19.54 -24.46 6.76
C GLY A 101 18.68 -25.09 5.65
N VAL A 102 17.43 -24.67 5.48
CA VAL A 102 16.58 -25.07 4.34
C VAL A 102 16.33 -23.86 3.45
N PRO A 103 16.47 -23.99 2.12
CA PRO A 103 16.20 -22.92 1.18
C PRO A 103 14.78 -22.35 1.35
N ILE A 104 14.63 -21.03 1.19
CA ILE A 104 13.34 -20.36 1.36
C ILE A 104 12.34 -20.81 0.30
N LEU A 105 12.76 -20.93 -0.95
CA LEU A 105 11.89 -21.37 -2.05
C LEU A 105 11.33 -22.77 -1.78
N GLN A 106 12.19 -23.68 -1.28
CA GLN A 106 11.76 -25.02 -0.88
C GLN A 106 10.74 -24.97 0.28
N LYS A 107 10.91 -24.05 1.24
CA LYS A 107 9.95 -23.91 2.34
C LYS A 107 8.59 -23.44 1.87
N ILE A 108 8.54 -22.57 0.85
CA ILE A 108 7.27 -22.11 0.27
C ILE A 108 6.59 -23.25 -0.51
N GLU A 109 7.34 -24.14 -1.17
CA GLU A 109 6.80 -25.34 -1.82
C GLU A 109 6.12 -26.31 -0.83
N GLU A 110 6.61 -26.39 0.42
CA GLU A 110 6.00 -27.23 1.46
C GLU A 110 4.62 -26.72 1.93
N GLY A 111 4.20 -25.53 1.51
CA GLY A 111 2.92 -24.90 1.81
C GLY A 111 3.06 -23.40 2.09
N ASP A 112 1.93 -22.73 2.07
CA ASP A 112 1.84 -21.28 2.23
C ASP A 112 2.53 -20.76 3.50
N LYS A 113 3.14 -19.59 3.39
CA LYS A 113 3.82 -18.91 4.50
C LYS A 113 3.23 -17.53 4.72
N LEU A 114 2.83 -17.26 5.95
CA LEU A 114 2.32 -15.95 6.38
C LEU A 114 3.32 -15.31 7.34
N LEU A 115 3.80 -14.11 7.00
CA LEU A 115 4.58 -13.27 7.90
C LEU A 115 3.74 -12.13 8.44
N SER A 116 3.88 -11.83 9.73
CA SER A 116 3.19 -10.73 10.41
C SER A 116 4.21 -9.69 10.92
N TYR A 117 4.29 -8.57 10.21
CA TYR A 117 5.13 -7.45 10.62
C TYR A 117 4.40 -6.58 11.67
N PRO A 118 5.11 -5.92 12.57
CA PRO A 118 6.56 -5.92 12.85
C PRO A 118 6.99 -7.02 13.85
N PHE A 119 6.13 -8.00 14.10
CA PHE A 119 6.36 -9.07 15.09
C PHE A 119 7.38 -10.08 14.57
N GLU A 120 7.27 -10.45 13.31
CA GLU A 120 8.22 -11.27 12.59
C GLU A 120 9.12 -10.42 11.68
N SER A 121 10.30 -10.96 11.37
CA SER A 121 11.27 -10.28 10.51
C SER A 121 10.87 -10.35 9.03
N ILE A 122 11.08 -9.28 8.29
CA ILE A 122 10.98 -9.25 6.82
C ILE A 122 12.08 -10.10 6.13
N ARG A 123 13.06 -10.58 6.88
CA ARG A 123 14.23 -11.27 6.34
C ARG A 123 13.88 -12.47 5.44
N PRO A 124 12.92 -13.36 5.77
CA PRO A 124 12.56 -14.45 4.87
C PRO A 124 12.14 -13.99 3.47
N PHE A 125 11.43 -12.87 3.36
CA PHE A 125 11.08 -12.28 2.07
C PHE A 125 12.33 -11.79 1.30
N LEU A 126 13.26 -11.14 1.97
CA LEU A 126 14.51 -10.68 1.35
C LEU A 126 15.41 -11.87 0.93
N ASP A 127 15.44 -12.91 1.75
CA ASP A 127 16.19 -14.12 1.45
C ASP A 127 15.55 -14.89 0.28
N MET A 128 14.20 -14.89 0.16
CA MET A 128 13.47 -15.41 -1.02
C MET A 128 13.90 -14.73 -2.32
N LEU A 129 13.98 -13.40 -2.33
CA LEU A 129 14.40 -12.65 -3.51
C LEU A 129 15.85 -12.95 -3.88
N ARG A 130 16.75 -12.99 -2.89
CA ARG A 130 18.17 -13.29 -3.11
C ARG A 130 18.37 -14.73 -3.59
N GLU A 131 17.65 -15.68 -3.02
CA GLU A 131 17.70 -17.08 -3.47
C GLU A 131 17.18 -17.18 -4.91
N ALA A 132 16.05 -16.53 -5.23
CA ALA A 132 15.52 -16.50 -6.60
C ALA A 132 16.47 -15.84 -7.62
N ALA A 133 17.22 -14.81 -7.21
CA ALA A 133 18.21 -14.17 -8.06
C ALA A 133 19.35 -15.13 -8.46
N ASN A 134 19.64 -16.13 -7.64
CA ASN A 134 20.77 -17.07 -7.82
C ASN A 134 20.32 -18.49 -8.21
N ASP A 135 19.04 -18.79 -8.26
CA ASP A 135 18.51 -20.12 -8.62
C ASP A 135 18.40 -20.24 -10.14
N ASP A 136 19.11 -21.21 -10.72
CA ASP A 136 19.14 -21.46 -12.19
C ASP A 136 17.75 -21.84 -12.75
N SER A 137 16.84 -22.39 -11.94
CA SER A 137 15.46 -22.69 -12.34
C SER A 137 14.59 -21.45 -12.54
N VAL A 138 14.95 -20.32 -11.88
CA VAL A 138 14.22 -19.06 -11.99
C VAL A 138 14.48 -18.40 -13.33
N VAL A 139 13.42 -18.11 -14.07
CA VAL A 139 13.48 -17.46 -15.39
C VAL A 139 13.09 -15.99 -15.33
N SER A 140 12.17 -15.62 -14.42
CA SER A 140 11.79 -14.21 -14.29
C SER A 140 11.38 -13.85 -12.86
N ILE A 141 11.57 -12.56 -12.53
CA ILE A 141 11.06 -11.93 -11.30
C ILE A 141 10.30 -10.66 -11.70
N LYS A 142 9.02 -10.57 -11.32
CA LYS A 142 8.17 -9.40 -11.59
C LYS A 142 7.69 -8.81 -10.28
N MET A 143 7.76 -7.47 -10.13
CA MET A 143 7.48 -6.82 -8.85
C MET A 143 6.91 -5.42 -8.99
N THR A 144 6.00 -5.03 -8.08
CA THR A 144 5.50 -3.66 -7.96
C THR A 144 6.18 -2.95 -6.81
N LEU A 145 6.71 -1.75 -7.03
CA LEU A 145 7.39 -0.92 -6.04
C LEU A 145 6.68 0.42 -5.88
N TYR A 146 6.28 0.76 -4.65
CA TYR A 146 5.63 2.02 -4.31
C TYR A 146 6.54 2.95 -3.51
N ARG A 147 7.04 2.48 -2.37
CA ARG A 147 8.00 3.18 -1.49
C ARG A 147 9.14 2.26 -1.16
N VAL A 148 10.32 2.65 -1.58
CA VAL A 148 11.53 1.86 -1.44
C VAL A 148 12.48 2.55 -0.43
N ALA A 149 13.19 1.79 0.37
CA ALA A 149 14.20 2.33 1.27
C ALA A 149 15.35 2.95 0.46
N ARG A 150 16.02 3.98 1.02
CA ARG A 150 17.20 4.59 0.36
C ARG A 150 18.36 3.59 0.11
N GLN A 151 18.46 2.59 0.97
CA GLN A 151 19.36 1.44 0.81
C GLN A 151 18.47 0.20 0.84
N SER A 152 17.93 -0.19 -0.31
CA SER A 152 16.93 -1.25 -0.42
C SER A 152 17.57 -2.56 -0.84
N LYS A 153 17.51 -3.54 0.05
CA LYS A 153 17.93 -4.92 -0.26
C LYS A 153 17.01 -5.59 -1.28
N VAL A 154 15.79 -5.11 -1.40
CA VAL A 154 14.85 -5.56 -2.44
C VAL A 154 15.38 -5.19 -3.81
N VAL A 155 15.74 -3.91 -4.01
CA VAL A 155 16.27 -3.45 -5.30
C VAL A 155 17.65 -4.06 -5.59
N GLU A 156 18.50 -4.21 -4.58
CA GLU A 156 19.78 -4.92 -4.72
C GLU A 156 19.58 -6.35 -5.24
N ALA A 157 18.61 -7.10 -4.70
CA ALA A 157 18.31 -8.46 -5.17
C ALA A 157 17.72 -8.51 -6.60
N LEU A 158 16.93 -7.50 -6.99
CA LEU A 158 16.40 -7.40 -8.35
C LEU A 158 17.51 -7.09 -9.38
N ILE A 159 18.46 -6.22 -9.03
CA ILE A 159 19.65 -5.93 -9.82
C ILE A 159 20.49 -7.21 -9.96
N GLU A 160 20.78 -7.90 -8.85
CA GLU A 160 21.52 -9.17 -8.86
C GLU A 160 20.85 -10.22 -9.77
N ALA A 161 19.50 -10.29 -9.74
CA ALA A 161 18.74 -11.20 -10.61
C ALA A 161 18.94 -10.86 -12.10
N ALA A 162 18.87 -9.58 -12.48
CA ALA A 162 19.08 -9.14 -13.86
C ALA A 162 20.53 -9.39 -14.31
N GLU A 163 21.51 -9.10 -13.47
CA GLU A 163 22.94 -9.39 -13.73
C GLU A 163 23.21 -10.89 -13.89
N ASN A 164 22.43 -11.74 -13.21
CA ASN A 164 22.45 -13.20 -13.36
C ASN A 164 21.61 -13.71 -14.55
N GLY A 165 21.15 -12.82 -15.44
CA GLY A 165 20.45 -13.15 -16.69
C GLY A 165 18.98 -13.52 -16.52
N LYS A 166 18.33 -13.21 -15.38
CA LYS A 166 16.89 -13.37 -15.21
C LYS A 166 16.14 -12.22 -15.90
N GLU A 167 14.96 -12.50 -16.45
CA GLU A 167 14.03 -11.45 -16.86
C GLU A 167 13.47 -10.74 -15.63
N VAL A 168 13.80 -9.47 -15.44
CA VAL A 168 13.30 -8.69 -14.29
C VAL A 168 12.42 -7.55 -14.79
N LEU A 169 11.13 -7.57 -14.38
CA LEU A 169 10.15 -6.53 -14.68
C LEU A 169 9.74 -5.84 -13.38
N VAL A 170 9.92 -4.54 -13.31
CA VAL A 170 9.61 -3.76 -12.11
C VAL A 170 8.70 -2.59 -12.46
N LEU A 171 7.52 -2.56 -11.86
CA LEU A 171 6.69 -1.36 -11.90
C LEU A 171 7.08 -0.45 -10.73
N VAL A 172 7.52 0.77 -11.04
CA VAL A 172 7.89 1.80 -10.05
C VAL A 172 6.86 2.93 -10.09
N GLU A 173 6.17 3.17 -8.97
CA GLU A 173 5.23 4.29 -8.85
C GLU A 173 5.99 5.59 -8.53
N LEU A 174 6.16 6.45 -9.52
CA LEU A 174 6.89 7.73 -9.36
C LEU A 174 6.08 8.80 -8.62
N LYS A 175 4.74 8.70 -8.57
CA LYS A 175 3.86 9.63 -7.84
C LYS A 175 3.74 9.28 -6.34
N ALA A 176 4.68 8.48 -5.78
CA ALA A 176 4.72 8.18 -4.35
C ALA A 176 5.15 9.43 -3.56
N ARG A 177 4.21 10.09 -2.86
CA ARG A 177 4.46 11.35 -2.14
C ARG A 177 5.66 11.24 -1.20
N PHE A 178 6.58 12.22 -1.28
CA PHE A 178 7.82 12.36 -0.51
C PHE A 178 8.93 11.35 -0.85
N ASP A 179 8.70 10.42 -1.75
CA ASP A 179 9.68 9.43 -2.19
C ASP A 179 10.00 9.54 -3.70
N GLU A 180 9.51 10.58 -4.37
CA GLU A 180 9.63 10.74 -5.82
C GLU A 180 11.10 10.75 -6.28
N GLU A 181 11.96 11.54 -5.64
CA GLU A 181 13.38 11.64 -5.98
C GLU A 181 14.11 10.29 -5.77
N ASN A 182 13.79 9.60 -4.67
CA ASN A 182 14.35 8.29 -4.35
C ASN A 182 13.90 7.21 -5.34
N ASN A 183 12.63 7.22 -5.76
CA ASN A 183 12.12 6.26 -6.73
C ASN A 183 12.69 6.50 -8.13
N ILE A 184 12.93 7.76 -8.53
CA ILE A 184 13.62 8.11 -9.78
C ILE A 184 15.06 7.58 -9.77
N GLU A 185 15.79 7.75 -8.67
CA GLU A 185 17.17 7.25 -8.53
C GLU A 185 17.22 5.71 -8.68
N TRP A 186 16.33 5.00 -7.97
CA TRP A 186 16.26 3.55 -8.03
C TRP A 186 15.83 3.04 -9.40
N SER A 187 14.87 3.71 -10.06
CA SER A 187 14.45 3.31 -11.41
C SER A 187 15.61 3.34 -12.41
N ARG A 188 16.45 4.39 -12.33
CA ARG A 188 17.65 4.48 -13.19
C ARG A 188 18.61 3.32 -12.94
N ARG A 189 18.89 3.01 -11.67
CA ARG A 189 19.79 1.89 -11.32
C ARG A 189 19.27 0.53 -11.78
N LEU A 190 17.94 0.32 -11.72
CA LEU A 190 17.30 -0.88 -12.24
C LEU A 190 17.46 -0.98 -13.77
N GLU A 191 17.22 0.11 -14.51
CA GLU A 191 17.40 0.14 -15.96
C GLU A 191 18.87 -0.10 -16.35
N ASP A 192 19.82 0.56 -15.67
CA ASP A 192 21.26 0.39 -15.90
C ASP A 192 21.71 -1.06 -15.70
N ALA A 193 21.04 -1.82 -14.83
CA ALA A 193 21.28 -3.24 -14.59
C ALA A 193 20.56 -4.17 -15.58
N GLY A 194 19.77 -3.62 -16.53
CA GLY A 194 19.04 -4.40 -17.53
C GLY A 194 17.63 -4.84 -17.10
N CYS A 195 17.09 -4.30 -15.99
CA CYS A 195 15.69 -4.53 -15.63
C CYS A 195 14.75 -3.77 -16.58
N HIS A 196 13.62 -4.38 -16.93
CA HIS A 196 12.52 -3.68 -17.59
C HIS A 196 11.72 -2.90 -16.54
N VAL A 197 11.71 -1.56 -16.63
CA VAL A 197 11.01 -0.68 -15.68
C VAL A 197 9.77 -0.08 -16.31
N ILE A 198 8.63 -0.20 -15.61
CA ILE A 198 7.35 0.43 -15.98
C ILE A 198 7.08 1.56 -14.98
N TYR A 199 6.68 2.73 -15.46
CA TYR A 199 6.44 3.93 -14.66
C TYR A 199 4.94 4.19 -14.43
N GLY A 200 4.30 3.32 -13.64
CA GLY A 200 2.89 3.48 -13.31
C GLY A 200 1.94 3.19 -14.48
N LEU A 201 0.71 3.67 -14.36
CA LEU A 201 -0.36 3.61 -15.36
C LEU A 201 -1.00 4.98 -15.49
N ASP A 202 -1.37 5.38 -16.71
CA ASP A 202 -2.09 6.61 -16.94
C ASP A 202 -3.44 6.61 -16.24
N GLY A 203 -3.77 7.72 -15.58
CA GLY A 203 -5.02 7.85 -14.81
C GLY A 203 -5.08 7.07 -13.49
N TYR A 204 -4.13 6.17 -13.23
CA TYR A 204 -4.11 5.34 -12.03
C TYR A 204 -2.86 5.57 -11.18
N LYS A 205 -2.97 5.17 -9.92
CA LYS A 205 -1.85 5.12 -9.00
C LYS A 205 -1.67 3.68 -8.52
N VAL A 206 -0.58 3.05 -8.92
CA VAL A 206 -0.33 1.66 -8.56
C VAL A 206 0.12 1.56 -7.11
N HIS A 207 -0.70 0.90 -6.29
CA HIS A 207 -0.48 0.73 -4.86
C HIS A 207 -0.39 -0.75 -4.43
N SER A 208 -0.41 -1.68 -5.37
CA SER A 208 -0.28 -3.11 -5.11
C SER A 208 1.08 -3.46 -4.50
N LYS A 209 1.14 -4.57 -3.77
CA LYS A 209 2.35 -5.18 -3.24
C LYS A 209 2.35 -6.62 -3.68
N LEU A 210 2.87 -6.82 -4.88
CA LEU A 210 2.87 -8.08 -5.60
C LEU A 210 4.28 -8.38 -6.11
N CYS A 211 4.75 -9.58 -5.83
CA CYS A 211 5.97 -10.15 -6.36
C CYS A 211 5.66 -11.52 -6.95
N LEU A 212 6.09 -11.76 -8.18
CA LEU A 212 5.92 -13.02 -8.89
C LEU A 212 7.29 -13.53 -9.35
N ILE A 213 7.67 -14.71 -8.90
CA ILE A 213 8.84 -15.44 -9.36
C ILE A 213 8.34 -16.57 -10.24
N THR A 214 8.83 -16.65 -11.48
CA THR A 214 8.52 -17.73 -12.43
C THR A 214 9.73 -18.65 -12.55
N ARG A 215 9.50 -19.94 -12.38
CA ARG A 215 10.51 -20.99 -12.50
C ARG A 215 10.17 -21.96 -13.61
N LYS A 216 11.19 -22.58 -14.17
CA LYS A 216 11.06 -23.73 -15.06
C LYS A 216 11.70 -24.94 -14.41
N LYS A 217 10.88 -25.88 -13.93
CA LYS A 217 11.32 -27.09 -13.26
C LYS A 217 10.77 -28.31 -14.00
N GLU A 218 11.63 -29.23 -14.41
CA GLU A 218 11.26 -30.44 -15.15
C GLU A 218 10.44 -30.16 -16.44
N GLY A 219 10.67 -29.01 -17.08
CA GLY A 219 9.96 -28.58 -18.28
C GLY A 219 8.62 -27.88 -18.02
N GLN A 220 8.18 -27.80 -16.78
CA GLN A 220 6.94 -27.14 -16.38
C GLN A 220 7.21 -25.74 -15.82
N ILE A 221 6.25 -24.84 -15.99
CA ILE A 221 6.28 -23.49 -15.39
C ILE A 221 5.62 -23.56 -14.01
N GLU A 222 6.34 -23.09 -13.02
CA GLU A 222 5.88 -22.94 -11.64
C GLU A 222 5.98 -21.50 -11.20
N TYR A 223 5.09 -21.11 -10.29
CA TYR A 223 5.03 -19.76 -9.74
C TYR A 223 5.29 -19.78 -8.23
N ILE A 224 6.02 -18.78 -7.76
CA ILE A 224 6.05 -18.39 -6.36
C ILE A 224 5.55 -16.95 -6.32
N THR A 225 4.43 -16.76 -5.64
CA THR A 225 3.78 -15.45 -5.54
C THR A 225 3.86 -14.94 -4.12
N GLN A 226 4.29 -13.70 -3.94
CA GLN A 226 4.17 -13.01 -2.67
C GLN A 226 3.19 -11.84 -2.81
N ILE A 227 2.25 -11.76 -1.86
CA ILE A 227 1.26 -10.69 -1.77
C ILE A 227 1.36 -10.07 -0.38
N GLY A 228 1.43 -8.73 -0.31
CA GLY A 228 1.56 -8.00 0.94
C GLY A 228 0.53 -6.90 1.12
N THR A 229 0.24 -6.57 2.38
CA THR A 229 -0.56 -5.38 2.72
C THR A 229 0.30 -4.12 2.80
N GLY A 230 1.59 -4.27 3.05
CA GLY A 230 2.57 -3.21 3.28
C GLY A 230 3.65 -3.09 2.22
N ASN A 231 4.29 -1.92 2.18
CA ASN A 231 5.36 -1.63 1.22
C ASN A 231 6.60 -2.50 1.45
N TYR A 232 7.36 -2.73 0.39
CA TYR A 232 8.66 -3.41 0.42
C TYR A 232 9.75 -2.48 0.97
N ASN A 233 9.67 -2.21 2.27
CA ASN A 233 10.56 -1.26 2.94
C ASN A 233 10.92 -1.79 4.34
N GLU A 234 12.20 -2.06 4.54
CA GLU A 234 12.73 -2.69 5.76
C GLU A 234 12.56 -1.83 7.01
N LYS A 235 12.43 -0.49 6.84
CA LYS A 235 12.19 0.43 7.96
C LYS A 235 10.72 0.38 8.39
N THR A 236 9.80 0.49 7.43
CA THR A 236 8.36 0.48 7.72
C THR A 236 7.90 -0.88 8.23
N ALA A 237 8.52 -1.99 7.79
CA ALA A 237 8.27 -3.33 8.31
C ALA A 237 8.59 -3.51 9.81
N ARG A 238 9.26 -2.54 10.44
CA ARG A 238 9.50 -2.51 11.90
C ARG A 238 8.55 -1.61 12.67
N LEU A 239 7.73 -0.83 11.98
CA LEU A 239 6.89 0.22 12.55
C LEU A 239 5.40 0.03 12.24
N TYR A 240 5.07 -0.69 11.16
CA TYR A 240 3.72 -0.87 10.67
C TYR A 240 3.27 -2.32 10.89
N THR A 241 2.02 -2.50 11.26
CA THR A 241 1.41 -3.83 11.23
C THR A 241 1.04 -4.15 9.79
N ASP A 242 1.66 -5.17 9.22
CA ASP A 242 1.41 -5.64 7.87
C ASP A 242 1.49 -7.17 7.78
N LEU A 243 0.85 -7.71 6.77
CA LEU A 243 0.86 -9.13 6.46
C LEU A 243 1.55 -9.38 5.12
N SER A 244 2.21 -10.52 5.00
CA SER A 244 2.88 -10.96 3.77
C SER A 244 2.67 -12.46 3.60
N VAL A 245 1.95 -12.84 2.54
CA VAL A 245 1.73 -14.25 2.16
C VAL A 245 2.70 -14.60 1.04
N MET A 246 3.31 -15.76 1.13
CA MET A 246 4.12 -16.39 0.08
C MET A 246 3.51 -17.75 -0.23
N THR A 247 3.21 -18.04 -1.49
CA THR A 247 2.49 -19.23 -1.93
C THR A 247 3.01 -19.75 -3.27
N CYS A 248 2.89 -21.06 -3.47
CA CYS A 248 3.07 -21.74 -4.77
C CYS A 248 1.73 -22.10 -5.42
N ASP A 249 0.59 -21.58 -4.93
CA ASP A 249 -0.69 -21.82 -5.56
C ASP A 249 -0.68 -21.37 -7.02
N SER A 250 -0.97 -22.32 -7.93
CA SER A 250 -0.88 -22.08 -9.36
C SER A 250 -1.93 -21.11 -9.88
N LYS A 251 -3.12 -21.05 -9.27
CA LYS A 251 -4.19 -20.12 -9.67
C LYS A 251 -3.79 -18.68 -9.31
N ILE A 252 -3.29 -18.48 -8.09
CA ILE A 252 -2.76 -17.20 -7.65
C ILE A 252 -1.59 -16.76 -8.54
N GLY A 253 -0.68 -17.68 -8.87
CA GLY A 253 0.44 -17.42 -9.76
C GLY A 253 0.03 -17.02 -11.17
N GLN A 254 -0.96 -17.71 -11.76
CA GLN A 254 -1.48 -17.39 -13.09
C GLN A 254 -2.18 -16.03 -13.12
N GLU A 255 -3.02 -15.72 -12.10
CA GLU A 255 -3.66 -14.42 -12.00
C GLU A 255 -2.64 -13.30 -11.76
N ALA A 256 -1.61 -13.52 -10.94
CA ALA A 256 -0.52 -12.57 -10.77
C ALA A 256 0.25 -12.34 -12.08
N ALA A 257 0.49 -13.38 -12.89
CA ALA A 257 1.10 -13.25 -14.20
C ALA A 257 0.23 -12.42 -15.15
N ALA A 258 -1.09 -12.64 -15.16
CA ALA A 258 -2.04 -11.84 -15.94
C ALA A 258 -2.05 -10.36 -15.50
N VAL A 259 -1.96 -10.07 -14.19
CA VAL A 259 -1.80 -8.70 -13.68
C VAL A 259 -0.55 -8.04 -14.25
N PHE A 260 0.61 -8.70 -14.19
CA PHE A 260 1.85 -8.12 -14.74
C PHE A 260 1.82 -7.98 -16.26
N GLN A 261 1.12 -8.87 -16.97
CA GLN A 261 0.94 -8.75 -18.41
C GLN A 261 0.07 -7.53 -18.76
N ALA A 262 -1.05 -7.32 -18.07
CA ALA A 262 -1.88 -6.14 -18.25
C ALA A 262 -1.09 -4.85 -17.96
N LEU A 263 -0.36 -4.81 -16.83
CA LEU A 263 0.48 -3.68 -16.45
C LEU A 263 1.55 -3.36 -17.52
N ALA A 264 2.15 -4.39 -18.14
CA ALA A 264 3.14 -4.21 -19.21
C ALA A 264 2.53 -3.65 -20.50
N MET A 265 1.23 -3.86 -20.72
CA MET A 265 0.48 -3.30 -21.85
C MET A 265 -0.16 -1.93 -21.53
N GLY A 266 0.05 -1.39 -20.33
CA GLY A 266 -0.58 -0.14 -19.89
C GLY A 266 -2.07 -0.29 -19.55
N GLU A 267 -2.52 -1.49 -19.23
CA GLU A 267 -3.91 -1.84 -19.00
C GLU A 267 -4.18 -2.29 -17.55
N VAL A 268 -5.44 -2.29 -17.16
CA VAL A 268 -5.92 -2.84 -15.90
C VAL A 268 -6.64 -4.16 -16.17
N LEU A 269 -6.28 -5.21 -15.44
CA LEU A 269 -6.94 -6.51 -15.54
C LEU A 269 -8.44 -6.38 -15.25
N GLU A 270 -9.28 -6.87 -16.17
CA GLU A 270 -10.73 -6.71 -16.09
C GLU A 270 -11.41 -7.75 -15.21
N GLU A 271 -10.90 -8.99 -15.21
CA GLU A 271 -11.45 -10.09 -14.44
C GLU A 271 -10.37 -10.85 -13.68
N SER A 272 -10.66 -11.14 -12.43
CA SER A 272 -9.87 -12.05 -11.58
C SER A 272 -10.78 -12.66 -10.51
N HIS A 273 -10.41 -13.81 -9.98
CA HIS A 273 -11.25 -14.57 -9.06
C HIS A 273 -10.65 -14.68 -7.66
N THR A 274 -9.35 -14.85 -7.58
CA THR A 274 -8.61 -15.06 -6.32
C THR A 274 -7.81 -13.81 -5.94
N VAL A 275 -7.10 -13.21 -6.91
CA VAL A 275 -6.35 -11.96 -6.75
C VAL A 275 -7.22 -10.80 -7.22
N LEU A 276 -7.98 -10.19 -6.32
CA LEU A 276 -8.92 -9.12 -6.65
C LEU A 276 -8.19 -7.81 -6.97
N VAL A 277 -8.33 -7.34 -8.21
CA VAL A 277 -7.64 -6.14 -8.71
C VAL A 277 -8.57 -4.95 -8.78
N ALA A 278 -8.19 -3.83 -8.15
CA ALA A 278 -8.88 -2.55 -8.30
C ALA A 278 -8.41 -1.84 -9.60
N PRO A 279 -9.29 -1.02 -10.24
CA PRO A 279 -10.68 -0.72 -9.85
C PRO A 279 -11.73 -1.70 -10.40
N LYS A 280 -11.39 -2.57 -11.35
CA LYS A 280 -12.36 -3.36 -12.11
C LYS A 280 -13.00 -4.51 -11.30
N CYS A 281 -12.18 -5.30 -10.57
CA CYS A 281 -12.66 -6.52 -9.92
C CYS A 281 -13.00 -6.30 -8.45
N LEU A 282 -12.16 -5.57 -7.68
CA LEU A 282 -12.23 -5.52 -6.23
C LEU A 282 -13.58 -5.04 -5.70
N GLN A 283 -14.06 -3.87 -6.14
CA GLN A 283 -15.30 -3.28 -5.61
C GLN A 283 -16.50 -4.19 -5.85
N ASN A 284 -16.65 -4.68 -7.09
CA ASN A 284 -17.79 -5.52 -7.44
C ASN A 284 -17.78 -6.82 -6.62
N LYS A 285 -16.64 -7.47 -6.45
CA LYS A 285 -16.51 -8.69 -5.64
C LYS A 285 -16.78 -8.45 -4.15
N VAL A 286 -16.35 -7.31 -3.61
CA VAL A 286 -16.67 -6.92 -2.22
C VAL A 286 -18.18 -6.72 -2.07
N LEU A 287 -18.83 -6.06 -3.01
CA LEU A 287 -20.29 -5.87 -3.00
C LEU A 287 -21.02 -7.21 -3.11
N ASP A 288 -20.60 -8.09 -4.03
CA ASP A 288 -21.18 -9.44 -4.19
C ASP A 288 -21.08 -10.25 -2.87
N MET A 289 -19.92 -10.21 -2.19
CA MET A 289 -19.72 -10.93 -0.92
C MET A 289 -20.57 -10.34 0.23
N ILE A 290 -20.80 -9.02 0.25
CA ILE A 290 -21.73 -8.40 1.19
C ILE A 290 -23.16 -8.83 0.86
N ASP A 291 -23.54 -8.91 -0.42
CA ASP A 291 -24.86 -9.37 -0.85
C ASP A 291 -25.11 -10.84 -0.47
N GLU A 292 -24.12 -11.72 -0.60
CA GLU A 292 -24.21 -13.10 -0.11
C GLU A 292 -24.54 -13.13 1.38
N GLU A 293 -23.90 -12.31 2.21
CA GLU A 293 -24.17 -12.28 3.65
C GLU A 293 -25.56 -11.63 3.99
N ILE A 294 -26.01 -10.67 3.18
CA ILE A 294 -27.39 -10.13 3.30
C ILE A 294 -28.41 -11.23 3.05
N GLU A 295 -28.21 -12.07 2.03
CA GLU A 295 -29.12 -13.18 1.72
C GLU A 295 -29.14 -14.22 2.84
N HIS A 296 -27.97 -14.59 3.40
CA HIS A 296 -27.89 -15.50 4.54
C HIS A 296 -28.65 -14.94 5.75
N ALA A 297 -28.45 -13.66 6.10
CA ALA A 297 -29.16 -13.03 7.20
C ALA A 297 -30.69 -13.02 6.99
N ARG A 298 -31.15 -12.72 5.76
CA ARG A 298 -32.59 -12.76 5.40
C ARG A 298 -33.21 -14.16 5.53
N ASN A 299 -32.42 -15.19 5.31
CA ASN A 299 -32.82 -16.57 5.50
C ASN A 299 -32.75 -17.04 6.96
N GLY A 300 -32.40 -16.16 7.89
CA GLY A 300 -32.27 -16.47 9.31
C GLY A 300 -30.96 -17.19 9.67
N GLU A 301 -29.98 -17.20 8.77
CA GLU A 301 -28.68 -17.80 8.99
C GLU A 301 -27.71 -16.76 9.62
N PRO A 302 -26.73 -17.22 10.43
CA PRO A 302 -25.68 -16.32 10.92
C PRO A 302 -24.89 -15.72 9.76
N ALA A 303 -24.73 -14.39 9.77
CA ALA A 303 -24.03 -13.65 8.74
C ALA A 303 -23.07 -12.62 9.33
N TYR A 304 -21.90 -12.44 8.70
CA TYR A 304 -20.83 -11.61 9.23
C TYR A 304 -20.01 -10.92 8.16
N VAL A 305 -19.71 -9.65 8.38
CA VAL A 305 -18.74 -8.87 7.61
C VAL A 305 -17.74 -8.21 8.57
N GLY A 306 -16.49 -8.57 8.46
CA GLY A 306 -15.36 -7.99 9.21
C GLY A 306 -14.41 -7.27 8.28
N VAL A 307 -14.08 -6.00 8.57
CA VAL A 307 -13.15 -5.24 7.74
C VAL A 307 -12.16 -4.46 8.59
N LYS A 308 -10.87 -4.68 8.38
CA LYS A 308 -9.79 -3.82 8.87
C LYS A 308 -9.19 -3.07 7.70
N ILE A 309 -9.25 -1.74 7.74
CA ILE A 309 -8.74 -0.84 6.68
C ILE A 309 -8.21 0.47 7.26
N ASN A 310 -7.53 1.27 6.43
CA ASN A 310 -7.11 2.61 6.87
C ASN A 310 -8.21 3.65 6.68
N SER A 311 -8.99 3.56 5.60
CA SER A 311 -10.03 4.57 5.30
C SER A 311 -11.25 3.93 4.62
N LEU A 312 -12.43 4.40 5.03
CA LEU A 312 -13.74 4.03 4.49
C LEU A 312 -14.45 5.28 3.99
N THR A 313 -14.44 5.52 2.68
CA THR A 313 -15.08 6.69 2.05
C THR A 313 -15.86 6.34 0.78
N ASP A 314 -15.78 5.09 0.30
CA ASP A 314 -16.52 4.67 -0.89
C ASP A 314 -18.02 4.57 -0.57
N LYS A 315 -18.80 5.39 -1.28
CA LYS A 315 -20.25 5.49 -1.04
C LYS A 315 -20.98 4.18 -1.33
N ARG A 316 -20.64 3.47 -2.41
CA ARG A 316 -21.33 2.22 -2.78
C ARG A 316 -21.13 1.14 -1.72
N ILE A 317 -19.90 1.01 -1.20
CA ILE A 317 -19.61 0.05 -0.14
C ILE A 317 -20.29 0.47 1.17
N ILE A 318 -20.28 1.78 1.52
CA ILE A 318 -20.96 2.27 2.72
C ILE A 318 -22.47 2.00 2.64
N ASP A 319 -23.10 2.32 1.53
CA ASP A 319 -24.54 2.07 1.33
C ASP A 319 -24.84 0.56 1.50
N ARG A 320 -24.00 -0.31 0.93
CA ARG A 320 -24.21 -1.76 1.02
C ARG A 320 -23.96 -2.31 2.45
N LEU A 321 -23.04 -1.72 3.21
CA LEU A 321 -22.85 -2.06 4.64
C LEU A 321 -24.08 -1.64 5.48
N ILE A 322 -24.72 -0.53 5.13
CA ILE A 322 -25.98 -0.11 5.76
C ILE A 322 -27.09 -1.12 5.45
N ASP A 323 -27.24 -1.53 4.17
CA ASP A 323 -28.20 -2.56 3.78
C ASP A 323 -27.96 -3.89 4.53
N ALA A 324 -26.69 -4.27 4.71
CA ALA A 324 -26.29 -5.46 5.46
C ALA A 324 -26.71 -5.36 6.93
N SER A 325 -26.48 -4.21 7.57
CA SER A 325 -26.93 -3.97 8.96
C SER A 325 -28.46 -4.07 9.08
N GLN A 326 -29.18 -3.47 8.15
CA GLN A 326 -30.65 -3.52 8.13
C GLN A 326 -31.19 -4.95 7.90
N ALA A 327 -30.45 -5.78 7.20
CA ALA A 327 -30.78 -7.20 7.00
C ALA A 327 -30.44 -8.08 8.20
N GLY A 328 -29.73 -7.56 9.21
CA GLY A 328 -29.33 -8.29 10.41
C GLY A 328 -27.92 -8.88 10.35
N VAL A 329 -27.11 -8.55 9.35
CA VAL A 329 -25.70 -8.96 9.30
C VAL A 329 -24.91 -8.26 10.41
N LYS A 330 -24.10 -9.02 11.15
CA LYS A 330 -23.16 -8.45 12.12
C LYS A 330 -21.96 -7.85 11.36
N VAL A 331 -21.73 -6.55 11.49
CA VAL A 331 -20.65 -5.83 10.82
C VAL A 331 -19.65 -5.27 11.84
N GLU A 332 -18.38 -5.66 11.74
CA GLU A 332 -17.30 -5.17 12.61
C GLU A 332 -16.20 -4.52 11.78
N LEU A 333 -15.98 -3.23 12.00
CA LEU A 333 -15.01 -2.43 11.23
C LEU A 333 -13.89 -1.91 12.15
N VAL A 334 -12.64 -2.10 11.71
CA VAL A 334 -11.46 -1.48 12.32
C VAL A 334 -10.92 -0.46 11.32
N VAL A 335 -11.24 0.82 11.53
CA VAL A 335 -10.88 1.91 10.61
C VAL A 335 -9.92 2.86 11.31
N ARG A 336 -8.68 2.92 10.86
CA ARG A 336 -7.62 3.73 11.49
C ARG A 336 -7.76 5.23 11.21
N GLY A 337 -8.14 5.60 10.00
CA GLY A 337 -8.17 6.98 9.51
C GLY A 337 -9.58 7.48 9.24
N ILE A 338 -9.84 7.92 8.00
CA ILE A 338 -11.10 8.52 7.61
C ILE A 338 -12.21 7.45 7.59
N CYS A 339 -13.31 7.71 8.29
CA CYS A 339 -14.52 6.90 8.27
C CYS A 339 -15.73 7.79 7.97
N CYS A 340 -16.37 7.58 6.83
CA CYS A 340 -17.58 8.31 6.43
C CYS A 340 -18.88 7.57 6.79
N LEU A 341 -18.81 6.51 7.61
CA LEU A 341 -19.95 5.78 8.12
C LEU A 341 -20.12 6.07 9.62
N ILE A 342 -21.35 6.37 10.05
CA ILE A 342 -21.72 6.57 11.46
C ILE A 342 -22.34 5.27 11.95
N PRO A 343 -21.72 4.57 12.93
CA PRO A 343 -22.26 3.33 13.48
C PRO A 343 -23.35 3.57 14.53
N GLY A 344 -24.18 2.56 14.78
CA GLY A 344 -25.15 2.54 15.88
C GLY A 344 -26.37 3.44 15.69
N VAL A 345 -26.67 3.86 14.46
CA VAL A 345 -27.90 4.61 14.14
C VAL A 345 -29.07 3.65 14.03
N GLU A 346 -30.11 3.86 14.86
CA GLU A 346 -31.32 3.03 14.91
C GLU A 346 -32.00 2.93 13.54
N GLY A 347 -32.36 1.72 13.13
CA GLY A 347 -32.98 1.41 11.85
C GLY A 347 -32.04 1.50 10.63
N MET A 348 -30.75 1.79 10.83
CA MET A 348 -29.78 1.91 9.76
C MET A 348 -28.48 1.12 10.04
N THR A 349 -27.73 1.51 11.05
CA THR A 349 -26.38 0.97 11.31
C THR A 349 -26.26 0.36 12.71
N GLU A 350 -27.33 -0.06 13.30
CA GLU A 350 -27.39 -0.62 14.65
C GLU A 350 -26.57 -1.89 14.82
N ASN A 351 -26.41 -2.69 13.73
CA ASN A 351 -25.60 -3.90 13.72
C ASN A 351 -24.14 -3.63 13.26
N ILE A 352 -23.77 -2.36 13.09
CA ILE A 352 -22.40 -1.97 12.73
C ILE A 352 -21.65 -1.45 13.95
N ARG A 353 -20.51 -2.06 14.22
CA ARG A 353 -19.53 -1.57 15.20
C ARG A 353 -18.29 -1.05 14.49
N VAL A 354 -17.85 0.15 14.83
CA VAL A 354 -16.59 0.72 14.30
C VAL A 354 -15.66 1.02 15.47
N ILE A 355 -14.41 0.56 15.35
CA ILE A 355 -13.33 0.92 16.27
C ILE A 355 -12.13 1.44 15.51
N SER A 356 -11.26 2.19 16.21
CA SER A 356 -9.96 2.61 15.72
C SER A 356 -8.88 2.18 16.71
N ILE A 357 -7.76 1.69 16.21
CA ILE A 357 -6.62 1.30 17.04
C ILE A 357 -5.49 2.31 16.79
N VAL A 358 -5.11 3.01 17.86
CA VAL A 358 -3.98 3.93 17.89
C VAL A 358 -3.04 3.49 19.00
N GLY A 359 -1.79 3.22 18.67
CA GLY A 359 -0.84 2.72 19.66
C GLY A 359 0.60 2.78 19.15
N ARG A 360 1.41 1.87 19.67
CA ARG A 360 2.85 1.77 19.39
C ARG A 360 3.18 1.64 17.91
N PHE A 361 2.41 0.84 17.18
CA PHE A 361 2.60 0.56 15.77
C PHE A 361 1.51 1.24 14.94
N LEU A 362 1.82 1.59 13.70
CA LEU A 362 0.82 2.05 12.76
C LEU A 362 0.00 0.84 12.27
N GLU A 363 -1.29 0.83 12.56
CA GLU A 363 -2.21 -0.19 12.07
C GLU A 363 -2.45 -0.01 10.58
N HIS A 364 -1.70 -0.77 9.76
CA HIS A 364 -1.62 -0.55 8.32
C HIS A 364 -2.15 -1.70 7.48
N SER A 365 -2.20 -2.93 8.02
CA SER A 365 -2.77 -4.08 7.31
C SER A 365 -4.23 -3.87 6.97
N ARG A 366 -4.65 -4.39 5.80
CA ARG A 366 -6.05 -4.49 5.41
C ARG A 366 -6.44 -5.96 5.36
N ILE A 367 -7.56 -6.25 5.99
CA ILE A 367 -8.12 -7.61 6.06
C ILE A 367 -9.61 -7.48 5.83
N TYR A 368 -10.16 -8.29 4.95
CA TYR A 368 -11.60 -8.41 4.72
C TYR A 368 -12.04 -9.82 5.06
N ILE A 369 -13.13 -9.95 5.79
CA ILE A 369 -13.70 -11.24 6.23
C ILE A 369 -15.18 -11.23 5.86
N PHE A 370 -15.63 -12.26 5.18
CA PHE A 370 -17.02 -12.46 4.81
C PHE A 370 -17.44 -13.88 5.20
N GLY A 371 -18.60 -14.01 5.81
CA GLY A 371 -19.14 -15.30 6.21
C GLY A 371 -18.69 -15.79 7.58
N ILE A 372 -19.22 -16.95 7.98
CA ILE A 372 -18.97 -17.61 9.27
C ILE A 372 -18.74 -19.11 9.03
N GLY A 373 -17.78 -19.70 9.77
CA GLY A 373 -17.49 -21.12 9.76
C GLY A 373 -17.01 -21.61 8.41
N GLU A 374 -17.64 -22.60 7.81
CA GLU A 374 -17.21 -23.18 6.53
C GLU A 374 -17.38 -22.22 5.33
N ARG A 375 -18.21 -21.18 5.47
CA ARG A 375 -18.40 -20.14 4.44
C ARG A 375 -17.41 -18.99 4.58
N GLU A 376 -16.58 -18.98 5.62
CA GLU A 376 -15.67 -17.87 5.88
C GLU A 376 -14.66 -17.68 4.75
N LYS A 377 -14.59 -16.46 4.22
CA LYS A 377 -13.62 -16.04 3.20
C LYS A 377 -12.78 -14.91 3.81
N ILE A 378 -11.45 -15.09 3.84
CA ILE A 378 -10.51 -14.09 4.38
C ILE A 378 -9.59 -13.60 3.27
N TYR A 379 -9.52 -12.29 3.12
CA TYR A 379 -8.63 -11.63 2.18
C TYR A 379 -7.66 -10.70 2.90
N ILE A 380 -6.41 -10.68 2.46
CA ILE A 380 -5.47 -9.61 2.77
C ILE A 380 -5.40 -8.66 1.59
N ALA A 381 -5.27 -7.35 1.84
CA ALA A 381 -5.31 -6.36 0.79
C ALA A 381 -4.32 -5.22 0.99
N SER A 382 -4.01 -4.53 -0.09
CA SER A 382 -3.31 -3.25 -0.06
C SER A 382 -4.24 -2.07 -0.34
N ALA A 383 -5.51 -2.31 -0.65
CA ALA A 383 -6.51 -1.31 -0.96
C ALA A 383 -7.33 -0.90 0.28
N ASP A 384 -7.71 0.36 0.34
CA ASP A 384 -8.73 0.89 1.24
C ASP A 384 -10.06 1.01 0.48
N PHE A 385 -11.18 1.10 1.19
CA PHE A 385 -12.48 1.36 0.57
C PHE A 385 -12.65 2.87 0.33
N MET A 386 -11.97 3.35 -0.69
CA MET A 386 -11.99 4.74 -1.15
C MET A 386 -12.24 4.75 -2.66
N THR A 387 -13.01 5.70 -3.17
CA THR A 387 -13.35 5.84 -4.60
C THR A 387 -12.15 5.75 -5.55
N ARG A 388 -10.97 6.16 -5.10
CA ARG A 388 -9.72 6.06 -5.88
C ARG A 388 -9.04 4.68 -5.82
N ASN A 389 -9.50 3.79 -4.96
CA ASN A 389 -8.91 2.47 -4.70
C ASN A 389 -9.84 1.32 -5.08
N THR A 390 -11.12 1.65 -5.37
CA THR A 390 -12.18 0.66 -5.61
C THR A 390 -12.85 0.77 -6.98
#